data_acb20857e5030aa28c66223c67007bcd
#
_entry.id   acb20857e5030aa28c66223c67007bcd
#
_cell.length_a   1.000
_cell.length_b   1.000
_cell.length_c   1.000
_cell.angle_alpha   90.00
_cell.angle_beta   90.00
_cell.angle_gamma   90.00
#
_symmetry.space_group_name_H-M   'P 1'
#
loop_
_entity.id
_entity.type
_entity.pdbx_description
1 polymer ?
#
loop_
_entity_poly.entity_id
_entity_poly.type
_entity_poly.pdbx_seq_one_letter_code
_entity_poly.pdbx_strand_id
1 'polypeptide(L)'
;LQQNTVEGQENPLPAIDAASVQEVQPYCSMWDAIYDCLFFCINQEIYDSLTPEQQAVVDECGQKAVQYERYINRSGDEEIMERWQSKNGVTITNKEDMDIDSFKKAVDGVDEWFVKELEKEGYDDAQELVDLFTQESTDTVADYSDLNWPEATWNFACSTTETSTWADGGRKFGELMEKATGGKIKVNIYAADQLTNGNQSEGIQALMNGDPVQISMHSNLIYSAFDPRFNVVSLPFIYDSYDDADAKFDGEAGEKLKEILSSYGLHCMGIAENGFRELTNSKH
;
A
#
# COMPACT_ATOMS: atom_id res chain seq x y z
N LEU A 1 -0.06 -22.88 -3.02
CA LEU A 1 0.70 -23.06 -4.26
C LEU A 1 1.60 -24.30 -4.19
N GLN A 2 2.60 -24.37 -3.30
CA GLN A 2 3.52 -25.52 -3.18
C GLN A 2 2.82 -26.85 -2.89
N GLN A 3 1.71 -26.82 -2.18
CA GLN A 3 0.89 -28.01 -1.84
C GLN A 3 -0.24 -28.27 -2.84
N ASN A 4 -0.30 -27.53 -3.95
CA ASN A 4 -1.37 -27.61 -4.96
C ASN A 4 -2.80 -27.36 -4.42
N THR A 5 -2.94 -26.65 -3.32
CA THR A 5 -4.26 -26.28 -2.77
C THR A 5 -4.94 -25.22 -3.64
N VAL A 6 -4.13 -24.29 -4.17
CA VAL A 6 -4.53 -23.30 -5.19
C VAL A 6 -3.56 -23.36 -6.37
N GLU A 7 -4.06 -23.07 -7.59
CA GLU A 7 -3.30 -23.20 -8.84
C GLU A 7 -2.64 -21.90 -9.29
N GLY A 8 -3.05 -20.77 -8.77
CA GLY A 8 -2.54 -19.45 -9.11
C GLY A 8 -2.76 -18.45 -8.00
N GLN A 9 -2.16 -17.29 -8.13
CA GLN A 9 -2.33 -16.13 -7.25
C GLN A 9 -2.11 -14.85 -8.06
N GLU A 10 -2.47 -13.71 -7.51
CA GLU A 10 -2.11 -12.40 -8.00
C GLU A 10 -1.49 -11.57 -6.89
N ASN A 11 -0.45 -10.83 -7.19
CA ASN A 11 0.22 -9.87 -6.32
C ASN A 11 1.14 -8.98 -7.17
N PRO A 12 1.61 -7.83 -6.67
CA PRO A 12 2.67 -7.05 -7.31
C PRO A 12 3.99 -7.83 -7.40
N LEU A 13 4.79 -7.55 -8.44
CA LEU A 13 6.05 -8.26 -8.69
C LEU A 13 7.01 -8.30 -7.50
N PRO A 14 7.26 -7.17 -6.77
CA PRO A 14 8.14 -7.21 -5.61
C PRO A 14 7.63 -8.14 -4.49
N ALA A 15 6.31 -8.19 -4.28
CA ALA A 15 5.70 -9.08 -3.29
C ALA A 15 5.80 -10.55 -3.69
N ILE A 16 5.60 -10.86 -4.97
CA ILE A 16 5.77 -12.21 -5.55
C ILE A 16 7.22 -12.67 -5.38
N ASP A 17 8.18 -11.80 -5.70
CA ASP A 17 9.62 -12.07 -5.62
C ASP A 17 10.08 -12.29 -4.18
N ALA A 18 9.68 -11.40 -3.26
CA ALA A 18 10.01 -11.52 -1.84
C ALA A 18 9.47 -12.81 -1.20
N ALA A 19 8.34 -13.33 -1.71
CA ALA A 19 7.76 -14.60 -1.27
C ALA A 19 8.27 -15.83 -2.05
N SER A 20 9.22 -15.65 -2.98
CA SER A 20 9.78 -16.71 -3.85
C SER A 20 8.73 -17.53 -4.60
N VAL A 21 7.61 -16.91 -4.98
CA VAL A 21 6.50 -17.58 -5.67
C VAL A 21 6.93 -18.05 -7.07
N GLN A 22 7.84 -17.35 -7.74
CA GLN A 22 8.41 -17.70 -9.03
C GLN A 22 9.11 -19.08 -9.06
N GLU A 23 9.48 -19.63 -7.90
CA GLU A 23 10.06 -20.97 -7.82
C GLU A 23 9.04 -22.08 -8.06
N VAL A 24 7.74 -21.80 -7.87
CA VAL A 24 6.64 -22.77 -8.00
C VAL A 24 5.58 -22.38 -9.02
N GLN A 25 5.67 -21.16 -9.58
CA GLN A 25 4.74 -20.62 -10.56
C GLN A 25 5.51 -20.17 -11.82
N PRO A 26 5.60 -21.05 -12.86
CA PRO A 26 6.45 -20.80 -14.03
C PRO A 26 5.82 -19.86 -15.07
N TYR A 27 4.62 -19.35 -14.86
CA TYR A 27 3.93 -18.42 -15.76
C TYR A 27 3.50 -17.17 -14.99
N CYS A 28 3.77 -15.99 -15.56
CA CYS A 28 3.33 -14.70 -15.05
C CYS A 28 2.67 -13.90 -16.17
N SER A 29 1.47 -13.37 -15.93
CA SER A 29 0.73 -12.51 -16.84
C SER A 29 0.67 -11.10 -16.28
N MET A 30 1.29 -10.16 -16.99
CA MET A 30 1.34 -8.73 -16.65
C MET A 30 0.07 -8.04 -17.16
N TRP A 31 -1.03 -8.12 -16.40
CA TRP A 31 -2.35 -7.68 -16.87
C TRP A 31 -2.80 -6.32 -16.36
N ASP A 32 -2.11 -5.77 -15.33
CA ASP A 32 -2.35 -4.44 -14.74
C ASP A 32 -3.83 -4.16 -14.41
N ALA A 33 -4.56 -5.18 -13.95
CA ALA A 33 -5.99 -5.05 -13.72
C ALA A 33 -6.33 -4.39 -12.39
N ILE A 34 -5.54 -4.64 -11.36
CA ILE A 34 -5.80 -4.23 -9.99
C ILE A 34 -4.54 -3.56 -9.44
N TYR A 35 -4.71 -2.36 -8.91
CA TYR A 35 -3.66 -1.66 -8.15
C TYR A 35 -3.86 -1.95 -6.66
N ASP A 36 -2.75 -2.13 -5.93
CA ASP A 36 -2.74 -2.32 -4.48
C ASP A 36 -1.93 -1.19 -3.83
N CYS A 37 -2.52 -0.47 -2.90
CA CYS A 37 -1.88 0.62 -2.19
C CYS A 37 -1.58 0.26 -0.73
N LEU A 38 -0.64 1.01 -0.13
CA LEU A 38 -0.22 0.86 1.25
C LEU A 38 -0.54 2.13 2.04
N PHE A 39 -1.32 2.00 3.11
CA PHE A 39 -1.54 3.12 4.03
C PHE A 39 -0.39 3.23 5.02
N PHE A 40 0.33 4.33 4.98
CA PHE A 40 1.42 4.63 5.90
C PHE A 40 0.89 5.49 7.05
N CYS A 41 0.53 4.86 8.16
CA CYS A 41 -0.21 5.46 9.25
C CYS A 41 0.56 5.49 10.57
N ILE A 42 0.31 6.51 11.36
CA ILE A 42 0.68 6.65 12.78
C ILE A 42 -0.59 6.72 13.64
N ASN A 43 -0.54 6.21 14.86
CA ASN A 43 -1.64 6.35 15.82
C ASN A 43 -1.96 7.84 16.08
N GLN A 44 -3.24 8.20 16.07
CA GLN A 44 -3.69 9.59 16.18
C GLN A 44 -3.28 10.24 17.52
N GLU A 45 -3.39 9.52 18.65
CA GLU A 45 -3.06 10.08 19.97
C GLU A 45 -1.56 10.39 20.07
N ILE A 46 -0.70 9.56 19.44
CA ILE A 46 0.75 9.79 19.38
C ILE A 46 1.03 11.02 18.52
N TYR A 47 0.39 11.14 17.35
CA TYR A 47 0.53 12.30 16.49
C TYR A 47 0.05 13.59 17.17
N ASP A 48 -1.11 13.57 17.84
CA ASP A 48 -1.68 14.71 18.55
C ASP A 48 -0.87 15.13 19.79
N SER A 49 0.01 14.24 20.32
CA SER A 49 0.91 14.59 21.41
C SER A 49 2.07 15.51 20.98
N LEU A 50 2.28 15.67 19.68
CA LEU A 50 3.31 16.51 19.08
C LEU A 50 2.78 17.94 18.87
N THR A 51 3.70 18.94 18.87
CA THR A 51 3.32 20.30 18.48
C THR A 51 3.00 20.37 16.97
N PRO A 52 2.22 21.38 16.50
CA PRO A 52 1.92 21.52 15.06
C PRO A 52 3.17 21.54 14.17
N GLU A 53 4.25 22.16 14.66
CA GLU A 53 5.50 22.20 13.91
C GLU A 53 6.20 20.82 13.86
N GLN A 54 6.08 20.01 14.95
CA GLN A 54 6.60 18.64 14.99
C GLN A 54 5.76 17.71 14.09
N GLN A 55 4.44 17.88 14.09
CA GLN A 55 3.51 17.16 13.19
C GLN A 55 3.90 17.39 11.72
N ALA A 56 4.18 18.66 11.31
CA ALA A 56 4.62 18.96 9.97
C ALA A 56 5.92 18.23 9.55
N VAL A 57 6.86 18.03 10.49
CA VAL A 57 8.09 17.26 10.20
C VAL A 57 7.78 15.76 10.06
N VAL A 58 6.88 15.21 10.88
CA VAL A 58 6.44 13.81 10.75
C VAL A 58 5.82 13.57 9.39
N ASP A 59 4.93 14.46 8.96
CA ASP A 59 4.27 14.39 7.64
C ASP A 59 5.29 14.51 6.50
N GLU A 60 6.24 15.45 6.59
CA GLU A 60 7.31 15.58 5.59
C GLU A 60 8.17 14.30 5.50
N CYS A 61 8.57 13.73 6.63
CA CYS A 61 9.32 12.47 6.67
C CYS A 61 8.48 11.31 6.10
N GLY A 62 7.20 11.27 6.43
CA GLY A 62 6.25 10.30 5.92
C GLY A 62 6.12 10.35 4.40
N GLN A 63 5.86 11.54 3.85
CA GLN A 63 5.76 11.75 2.39
C GLN A 63 7.05 11.39 1.66
N LYS A 64 8.23 11.78 2.20
CA LYS A 64 9.52 11.40 1.61
C LYS A 64 9.78 9.90 1.66
N ALA A 65 9.35 9.22 2.72
CA ALA A 65 9.46 7.78 2.82
C ALA A 65 8.54 7.07 1.80
N VAL A 66 7.31 7.57 1.60
CA VAL A 66 6.38 7.09 0.57
C VAL A 66 6.94 7.28 -0.84
N GLN A 67 7.46 8.48 -1.17
CA GLN A 67 8.08 8.73 -2.48
C GLN A 67 9.29 7.81 -2.72
N TYR A 68 10.11 7.57 -1.68
CA TYR A 68 11.23 6.64 -1.78
C TYR A 68 10.75 5.21 -1.99
N GLU A 69 9.71 4.77 -1.27
CA GLU A 69 9.13 3.44 -1.40
C GLU A 69 8.54 3.22 -2.80
N ARG A 70 7.75 4.14 -3.33
CA ARG A 70 7.24 4.09 -4.71
C ARG A 70 8.38 3.98 -5.74
N TYR A 71 9.46 4.75 -5.54
CA TYR A 71 10.62 4.70 -6.42
C TYR A 71 11.30 3.32 -6.43
N ILE A 72 11.60 2.75 -5.24
CA ILE A 72 12.27 1.45 -5.17
C ILE A 72 11.37 0.30 -5.62
N ASN A 73 10.07 0.42 -5.41
CA ASN A 73 9.09 -0.57 -5.86
C ASN A 73 9.09 -0.66 -7.41
N ARG A 74 8.94 0.47 -8.10
CA ARG A 74 8.91 0.55 -9.57
C ARG A 74 10.25 0.25 -10.23
N SER A 75 11.36 0.77 -9.67
CA SER A 75 12.69 0.58 -10.26
C SER A 75 13.20 -0.86 -10.20
N GLY A 76 12.60 -1.72 -9.37
CA GLY A 76 12.95 -3.12 -9.24
C GLY A 76 12.30 -4.05 -10.27
N ASP A 77 11.20 -3.66 -10.88
CA ASP A 77 10.37 -4.54 -11.71
C ASP A 77 11.12 -5.11 -12.92
N GLU A 78 11.86 -4.29 -13.65
CA GLU A 78 12.65 -4.75 -14.81
C GLU A 78 13.71 -5.78 -14.41
N GLU A 79 14.43 -5.54 -13.29
CA GLU A 79 15.44 -6.48 -12.78
C GLU A 79 14.81 -7.79 -12.31
N ILE A 80 13.64 -7.72 -11.67
CA ILE A 80 12.88 -8.90 -11.24
C ILE A 80 12.50 -9.73 -12.47
N MET A 81 11.88 -9.13 -13.49
CA MET A 81 11.46 -9.81 -14.71
C MET A 81 12.64 -10.47 -15.45
N GLU A 82 13.75 -9.75 -15.64
CA GLU A 82 14.96 -10.30 -16.26
C GLU A 82 15.51 -11.49 -15.46
N ARG A 83 15.53 -11.40 -14.15
CA ARG A 83 16.01 -12.47 -13.28
C ARG A 83 15.10 -13.70 -13.33
N TRP A 84 13.79 -13.50 -13.32
CA TRP A 84 12.84 -14.60 -13.40
C TRP A 84 12.94 -15.35 -14.73
N GLN A 85 13.03 -14.64 -15.84
CA GLN A 85 13.20 -15.26 -17.16
C GLN A 85 14.54 -16.00 -17.26
N SER A 86 15.64 -15.36 -16.84
CA SER A 86 16.99 -15.90 -17.05
C SER A 86 17.38 -16.99 -16.05
N LYS A 87 16.97 -16.87 -14.78
CA LYS A 87 17.39 -17.80 -13.70
C LYS A 87 16.32 -18.80 -13.28
N ASN A 88 15.06 -18.39 -13.27
CA ASN A 88 13.95 -19.23 -12.80
C ASN A 88 13.18 -19.88 -13.96
N GLY A 89 13.39 -19.43 -15.20
CA GLY A 89 12.68 -19.96 -16.38
C GLY A 89 11.20 -19.61 -16.42
N VAL A 90 10.81 -18.48 -15.79
CA VAL A 90 9.42 -18.00 -15.81
C VAL A 90 9.08 -17.48 -17.19
N THR A 91 7.94 -17.88 -17.72
CA THR A 91 7.37 -17.31 -18.94
C THR A 91 6.50 -16.11 -18.56
N ILE A 92 6.90 -14.93 -19.03
CA ILE A 92 6.15 -13.68 -18.82
C ILE A 92 5.33 -13.37 -20.07
N THR A 93 4.03 -13.14 -19.92
CA THR A 93 3.12 -12.66 -20.96
C THR A 93 2.80 -11.19 -20.68
N ASN A 94 3.17 -10.31 -21.58
CA ASN A 94 2.92 -8.88 -21.44
C ASN A 94 1.46 -8.52 -21.76
N LYS A 95 0.99 -7.39 -21.24
CA LYS A 95 -0.38 -6.88 -21.42
C LYS A 95 -0.79 -6.78 -22.90
N GLU A 96 0.15 -6.35 -23.75
CA GLU A 96 -0.07 -6.20 -25.21
C GLU A 96 -0.33 -7.53 -25.93
N ASP A 97 0.09 -8.64 -25.34
CA ASP A 97 -0.09 -10.00 -25.88
C ASP A 97 -1.39 -10.66 -25.37
N MET A 98 -2.18 -9.95 -24.55
CA MET A 98 -3.44 -10.43 -23.95
C MET A 98 -4.67 -9.72 -24.52
N ASP A 99 -5.82 -10.40 -24.53
CA ASP A 99 -7.11 -9.79 -24.88
C ASP A 99 -7.70 -9.05 -23.66
N ILE A 100 -7.04 -7.92 -23.28
CA ILE A 100 -7.44 -7.08 -22.14
C ILE A 100 -8.88 -6.57 -22.28
N ASP A 101 -9.36 -6.31 -23.50
CA ASP A 101 -10.73 -5.84 -23.74
C ASP A 101 -11.77 -6.88 -23.31
N SER A 102 -11.47 -8.18 -23.43
CA SER A 102 -12.37 -9.23 -22.94
C SER A 102 -12.43 -9.25 -21.40
N PHE A 103 -11.32 -8.99 -20.71
CA PHE A 103 -11.30 -8.86 -19.25
C PHE A 103 -12.06 -7.62 -18.78
N LYS A 104 -11.80 -6.44 -19.37
CA LYS A 104 -12.56 -5.20 -19.07
C LYS A 104 -14.06 -5.41 -19.23
N LYS A 105 -14.48 -6.07 -20.32
CA LYS A 105 -15.89 -6.38 -20.53
C LYS A 105 -16.48 -7.36 -19.51
N ALA A 106 -15.66 -8.27 -18.99
CA ALA A 106 -16.12 -9.23 -17.97
C ALA A 106 -16.38 -8.60 -16.61
N VAL A 107 -15.73 -7.44 -16.33
CA VAL A 107 -15.89 -6.67 -15.07
C VAL A 107 -16.76 -5.42 -15.24
N ASP A 108 -17.41 -5.25 -16.39
CA ASP A 108 -18.32 -4.13 -16.65
C ASP A 108 -19.45 -4.09 -15.62
N GLY A 109 -19.63 -2.93 -14.96
CA GLY A 109 -20.62 -2.73 -13.89
C GLY A 109 -20.21 -3.23 -12.51
N VAL A 110 -18.93 -3.62 -12.30
CA VAL A 110 -18.42 -3.98 -10.96
C VAL A 110 -18.41 -2.78 -10.02
N ASP A 111 -18.10 -1.59 -10.51
CA ASP A 111 -18.17 -0.32 -9.80
C ASP A 111 -19.60 0.01 -9.31
N GLU A 112 -20.59 -0.11 -10.19
CA GLU A 112 -22.01 0.05 -9.81
C GLU A 112 -22.47 -1.00 -8.78
N TRP A 113 -22.00 -2.24 -8.93
CA TRP A 113 -22.29 -3.29 -7.95
C TRP A 113 -21.64 -2.98 -6.60
N PHE A 114 -20.40 -2.52 -6.58
CA PHE A 114 -19.66 -2.15 -5.37
C PHE A 114 -20.38 -1.03 -4.61
N VAL A 115 -20.78 0.04 -5.28
CA VAL A 115 -21.56 1.13 -4.68
C VAL A 115 -22.85 0.59 -4.04
N LYS A 116 -23.63 -0.22 -4.77
CA LYS A 116 -24.88 -0.78 -4.27
C LYS A 116 -24.72 -1.68 -3.04
N GLU A 117 -23.61 -2.44 -2.96
CA GLU A 117 -23.34 -3.26 -1.77
C GLU A 117 -22.97 -2.39 -0.57
N LEU A 118 -22.12 -1.36 -0.73
CA LEU A 118 -21.79 -0.44 0.35
C LEU A 118 -22.99 0.38 0.84
N GLU A 119 -23.85 0.85 -0.05
CA GLU A 119 -25.10 1.55 0.35
C GLU A 119 -26.02 0.66 1.20
N LYS A 120 -26.09 -0.65 0.92
CA LYS A 120 -26.82 -1.61 1.75
C LYS A 120 -26.26 -1.76 3.17
N GLU A 121 -24.95 -1.57 3.32
CA GLU A 121 -24.25 -1.60 4.60
C GLU A 121 -24.33 -0.24 5.33
N GLY A 122 -24.86 0.80 4.68
CA GLY A 122 -25.10 2.12 5.27
C GLY A 122 -23.98 3.14 5.00
N TYR A 123 -23.13 2.91 4.01
CA TYR A 123 -22.09 3.86 3.57
C TYR A 123 -22.65 4.78 2.47
N ASP A 124 -23.06 5.99 2.87
CA ASP A 124 -23.69 6.96 1.94
C ASP A 124 -22.69 7.67 1.01
N ASP A 125 -21.38 7.52 1.27
CA ASP A 125 -20.28 8.13 0.51
C ASP A 125 -19.67 7.19 -0.57
N ALA A 126 -20.23 6.00 -0.77
CA ALA A 126 -19.69 5.00 -1.69
C ALA A 126 -19.60 5.50 -3.15
N GLN A 127 -20.64 6.20 -3.66
CA GLN A 127 -20.62 6.76 -5.00
C GLN A 127 -19.59 7.87 -5.15
N GLU A 128 -19.47 8.76 -4.15
CA GLU A 128 -18.46 9.84 -4.12
C GLU A 128 -17.04 9.27 -4.21
N LEU A 129 -16.76 8.20 -3.46
CA LEU A 129 -15.45 7.54 -3.51
C LEU A 129 -15.15 6.97 -4.90
N VAL A 130 -16.08 6.25 -5.52
CA VAL A 130 -15.87 5.70 -6.87
C VAL A 130 -15.65 6.83 -7.87
N ASP A 131 -16.45 7.90 -7.81
CA ASP A 131 -16.32 9.05 -8.70
C ASP A 131 -14.93 9.72 -8.56
N LEU A 132 -14.39 9.87 -7.34
CA LEU A 132 -13.07 10.43 -7.08
C LEU A 132 -11.94 9.57 -7.68
N PHE A 133 -12.03 8.24 -7.57
CA PHE A 133 -11.03 7.33 -8.15
C PHE A 133 -11.13 7.16 -9.66
N THR A 134 -12.24 7.54 -10.28
CA THR A 134 -12.44 7.48 -11.74
C THR A 134 -12.19 8.81 -12.46
N GLN A 135 -11.87 9.92 -11.74
CA GLN A 135 -11.57 11.24 -12.31
C GLN A 135 -10.09 11.40 -12.67
N GLU A 136 -9.77 12.30 -13.61
CA GLU A 136 -8.40 12.74 -13.94
C GLU A 136 -7.91 13.84 -12.98
N SER A 137 -6.63 13.83 -12.52
CA SER A 137 -6.10 14.59 -11.37
C SER A 137 -5.02 15.66 -11.66
N THR A 138 -4.66 16.54 -10.65
CA THR A 138 -3.68 17.66 -10.74
C THR A 138 -2.92 17.99 -9.42
N ASP A 139 -1.59 18.35 -9.43
CA ASP A 139 -0.62 18.43 -8.29
C ASP A 139 -0.24 19.80 -7.66
N THR A 140 0.33 19.80 -6.35
CA THR A 140 1.33 20.78 -5.76
C THR A 140 1.92 20.45 -4.35
N VAL A 141 3.15 21.00 -3.88
CA VAL A 141 3.95 20.65 -2.64
C VAL A 141 4.56 21.86 -1.87
N ALA A 142 4.94 21.76 -0.52
CA ALA A 142 5.52 22.80 0.39
C ALA A 142 6.64 22.34 1.40
N ASP A 143 7.39 23.27 2.15
CA ASP A 143 8.66 23.08 2.93
C ASP A 143 8.65 23.56 4.41
N TYR A 144 9.47 22.92 5.38
CA TYR A 144 9.55 23.23 6.84
C TYR A 144 10.87 22.80 7.54
N SER A 145 11.37 23.48 8.63
CA SER A 145 12.50 23.04 9.52
C SER A 145 12.63 23.77 10.89
N ASP A 146 13.18 23.05 11.98
CA ASP A 146 13.66 23.43 13.33
C ASP A 146 12.70 23.37 14.55
N LEU A 147 12.73 22.24 15.38
CA LEU A 147 11.87 22.08 16.57
C LEU A 147 12.48 21.25 17.73
N ASN A 148 11.90 21.38 18.95
CA ASN A 148 12.33 20.70 20.19
C ASN A 148 11.53 19.41 20.45
N TRP A 149 12.07 18.26 20.08
CA TRP A 149 11.42 16.95 20.11
C TRP A 149 11.50 16.23 21.47
N PRO A 150 10.46 15.44 21.88
CA PRO A 150 10.56 14.49 22.98
C PRO A 150 11.46 13.29 22.61
N GLU A 151 12.03 12.59 23.59
CA GLU A 151 12.65 11.29 23.35
C GLU A 151 11.58 10.20 23.28
N ALA A 152 11.50 9.46 22.16
CA ALA A 152 10.57 8.36 21.99
C ALA A 152 11.14 7.26 21.07
N THR A 153 10.59 6.06 21.21
CA THR A 153 10.85 4.93 20.30
C THR A 153 9.51 4.42 19.80
N TRP A 154 9.32 4.46 18.49
CA TRP A 154 8.12 3.95 17.85
C TRP A 154 8.38 2.59 17.19
N ASN A 155 7.42 1.70 17.23
CA ASN A 155 7.46 0.43 16.54
C ASN A 155 6.66 0.53 15.26
N PHE A 156 7.34 0.29 14.14
CA PHE A 156 6.76 0.16 12.82
C PHE A 156 6.44 -1.30 12.53
N ALA A 157 5.26 -1.61 11.99
CA ALA A 157 4.86 -2.94 11.55
C ALA A 157 4.48 -2.98 10.06
N CYS A 158 4.79 -4.10 9.39
CA CYS A 158 4.29 -4.42 8.06
C CYS A 158 4.10 -5.94 7.92
N SER A 159 3.22 -6.35 6.99
CA SER A 159 2.88 -7.77 6.79
C SER A 159 3.89 -8.57 5.98
N THR A 160 4.79 -7.89 5.26
CA THR A 160 5.79 -8.50 4.38
C THR A 160 7.12 -8.77 5.10
N THR A 161 8.04 -9.46 4.43
CA THR A 161 9.34 -9.82 4.99
C THR A 161 10.26 -8.61 5.19
N GLU A 162 11.33 -8.79 5.97
CA GLU A 162 12.33 -7.71 6.23
C GLU A 162 13.03 -7.18 4.97
N THR A 163 13.05 -7.94 3.89
CA THR A 163 13.67 -7.55 2.61
C THR A 163 12.68 -6.95 1.63
N SER A 164 11.47 -6.65 2.05
CA SER A 164 10.43 -6.03 1.22
C SER A 164 10.59 -4.52 1.12
N THR A 165 10.05 -3.95 0.03
CA THR A 165 9.95 -2.49 -0.15
C THR A 165 9.16 -1.82 0.97
N TRP A 166 8.17 -2.50 1.56
CA TRP A 166 7.41 -1.99 2.70
C TRP A 166 8.28 -1.78 3.94
N ALA A 167 9.15 -2.76 4.25
CA ALA A 167 10.09 -2.64 5.35
C ALA A 167 11.17 -1.57 5.07
N ASP A 168 11.58 -1.42 3.80
CA ASP A 168 12.51 -0.38 3.36
C ASP A 168 11.89 1.03 3.49
N GLY A 169 10.62 1.19 3.15
CA GLY A 169 9.86 2.42 3.40
C GLY A 169 9.84 2.79 4.90
N GLY A 170 9.57 1.81 5.76
CA GLY A 170 9.64 1.99 7.21
C GLY A 170 11.03 2.37 7.73
N ARG A 171 12.10 1.73 7.20
CA ARG A 171 13.49 2.08 7.53
C ARG A 171 13.81 3.51 7.08
N LYS A 172 13.39 3.87 5.87
CA LYS A 172 13.58 5.22 5.34
C LYS A 172 12.92 6.28 6.21
N PHE A 173 11.67 6.03 6.64
CA PHE A 173 11.01 6.91 7.60
C PHE A 173 11.81 7.03 8.91
N GLY A 174 12.29 5.91 9.46
CA GLY A 174 13.11 5.90 10.68
C GLY A 174 14.39 6.73 10.54
N GLU A 175 15.13 6.58 9.44
CA GLU A 175 16.32 7.39 9.12
C GLU A 175 16.00 8.89 9.03
N LEU A 176 14.90 9.24 8.34
CA LEU A 176 14.49 10.63 8.21
C LEU A 176 14.10 11.23 9.56
N MET A 177 13.34 10.50 10.39
CA MET A 177 12.94 10.93 11.73
C MET A 177 14.15 11.05 12.66
N GLU A 178 15.07 10.09 12.66
CA GLU A 178 16.28 10.16 13.47
C GLU A 178 17.11 11.40 13.11
N LYS A 179 17.27 11.67 11.81
CA LYS A 179 17.96 12.87 11.31
C LYS A 179 17.21 14.15 11.67
N ALA A 180 15.92 14.23 11.43
CA ALA A 180 15.11 15.42 11.68
C ALA A 180 15.04 15.80 13.18
N THR A 181 15.09 14.81 14.07
CA THR A 181 14.95 14.99 15.51
C THR A 181 16.27 14.98 16.28
N GLY A 182 17.42 14.87 15.58
CA GLY A 182 18.73 14.73 16.19
C GLY A 182 18.87 13.46 17.04
N GLY A 183 18.21 12.36 16.59
CA GLY A 183 18.23 11.04 17.23
C GLY A 183 17.29 10.87 18.41
N LYS A 184 16.37 11.82 18.65
CA LYS A 184 15.41 11.75 19.77
C LYS A 184 14.24 10.81 19.46
N ILE A 185 13.78 10.75 18.22
CA ILE A 185 12.80 9.76 17.77
C ILE A 185 13.53 8.62 17.07
N LYS A 186 13.30 7.40 17.54
CA LYS A 186 13.82 6.17 16.93
C LYS A 186 12.66 5.31 16.44
N VAL A 187 12.87 4.57 15.36
CA VAL A 187 11.87 3.66 14.79
C VAL A 187 12.44 2.25 14.73
N ASN A 188 11.82 1.32 15.43
CA ASN A 188 12.13 -0.10 15.33
C ASN A 188 11.26 -0.73 14.23
N ILE A 189 11.82 -1.57 13.38
CA ILE A 189 11.12 -2.23 12.28
C ILE A 189 10.76 -3.67 12.69
N TYR A 190 9.47 -4.01 12.57
CA TYR A 190 8.91 -5.35 12.82
C TYR A 190 8.18 -5.84 11.58
N ALA A 191 8.87 -6.59 10.74
CA ALA A 191 8.32 -7.17 9.53
C ALA A 191 7.46 -8.43 9.84
N ALA A 192 6.69 -8.89 8.85
CA ALA A 192 5.84 -10.10 8.94
C ALA A 192 4.90 -10.11 10.16
N ASP A 193 4.41 -8.93 10.56
CA ASP A 193 3.53 -8.74 11.74
C ASP A 193 4.04 -9.44 13.00
N GLN A 194 5.36 -9.39 13.25
CA GLN A 194 6.01 -10.09 14.38
C GLN A 194 5.40 -9.72 15.73
N LEU A 195 4.96 -8.48 15.92
CA LEU A 195 4.35 -8.01 17.17
C LEU A 195 2.96 -8.61 17.43
N THR A 196 2.33 -9.20 16.41
CA THR A 196 1.01 -9.84 16.49
C THR A 196 1.02 -11.29 15.95
N ASN A 197 2.17 -11.97 16.10
CA ASN A 197 2.36 -13.37 15.72
C ASN A 197 1.98 -13.69 14.26
N GLY A 198 2.18 -12.73 13.34
CA GLY A 198 1.84 -12.88 11.92
C GLY A 198 0.37 -12.63 11.60
N ASN A 199 -0.43 -12.13 12.53
CA ASN A 199 -1.85 -11.81 12.29
C ASN A 199 -1.98 -10.35 11.84
N GLN A 200 -2.24 -10.15 10.55
CA GLN A 200 -2.34 -8.85 9.90
C GLN A 200 -3.48 -7.98 10.47
N SER A 201 -4.65 -8.56 10.72
CA SER A 201 -5.79 -7.82 11.28
C SER A 201 -5.52 -7.38 12.73
N GLU A 202 -4.84 -8.22 13.52
CA GLU A 202 -4.37 -7.83 14.86
C GLU A 202 -3.29 -6.75 14.78
N GLY A 203 -2.46 -6.73 13.72
CA GLY A 203 -1.48 -5.68 13.45
C GLY A 203 -2.13 -4.30 13.29
N ILE A 204 -3.19 -4.21 12.49
CA ILE A 204 -3.97 -2.96 12.34
C ILE A 204 -4.70 -2.60 13.64
N GLN A 205 -5.26 -3.58 14.36
CA GLN A 205 -5.91 -3.30 15.64
C GLN A 205 -4.91 -2.80 16.69
N ALA A 206 -3.67 -3.33 16.71
CA ALA A 206 -2.60 -2.85 17.56
C ALA A 206 -2.18 -1.41 17.21
N LEU A 207 -2.15 -1.05 15.92
CA LEU A 207 -1.94 0.32 15.47
C LEU A 207 -3.06 1.25 15.94
N MET A 208 -4.33 0.87 15.77
CA MET A 208 -5.48 1.65 16.26
C MET A 208 -5.43 1.87 17.77
N ASN A 209 -4.91 0.89 18.52
CA ASN A 209 -4.72 0.99 19.97
C ASN A 209 -3.43 1.75 20.37
N GLY A 210 -2.51 2.01 19.44
CA GLY A 210 -1.23 2.66 19.69
C GLY A 210 -0.19 1.83 20.46
N ASP A 211 -0.48 0.55 20.73
CA ASP A 211 0.41 -0.38 21.46
C ASP A 211 0.13 -1.83 21.04
N PRO A 212 1.13 -2.65 20.72
CA PRO A 212 2.57 -2.32 20.65
C PRO A 212 3.02 -1.66 19.33
N VAL A 213 2.11 -1.35 18.41
CA VAL A 213 2.39 -0.76 17.08
C VAL A 213 1.99 0.71 17.09
N GLN A 214 2.92 1.62 16.78
CA GLN A 214 2.66 3.06 16.68
C GLN A 214 2.55 3.53 15.23
N ILE A 215 3.24 2.84 14.31
CA ILE A 215 3.30 3.17 12.89
C ILE A 215 3.16 1.90 12.08
N SER A 216 2.49 1.95 10.95
CA SER A 216 2.44 0.79 10.07
C SER A 216 2.36 1.17 8.59
N MET A 217 2.74 0.21 7.75
CA MET A 217 2.50 0.21 6.31
C MET A 217 1.82 -1.13 5.95
N HIS A 218 0.52 -1.08 5.67
CA HIS A 218 -0.30 -2.24 5.35
C HIS A 218 -1.17 -1.97 4.13
N SER A 219 -1.44 -3.03 3.36
CA SER A 219 -2.32 -2.96 2.18
C SER A 219 -3.76 -2.57 2.55
N ASN A 220 -4.40 -1.79 1.66
CA ASN A 220 -5.83 -1.47 1.74
C ASN A 220 -6.71 -2.71 1.89
N LEU A 221 -6.30 -3.86 1.34
CA LEU A 221 -7.05 -5.11 1.43
C LEU A 221 -7.18 -5.62 2.87
N ILE A 222 -6.20 -5.33 3.74
CA ILE A 222 -6.28 -5.69 5.15
C ILE A 222 -7.22 -4.74 5.88
N TYR A 223 -7.15 -3.44 5.56
CA TYR A 223 -8.07 -2.43 6.11
C TYR A 223 -9.51 -2.66 5.70
N SER A 224 -9.77 -3.27 4.54
CA SER A 224 -11.14 -3.58 4.08
C SER A 224 -11.90 -4.57 5.00
N ALA A 225 -11.20 -5.30 5.86
CA ALA A 225 -11.82 -6.12 6.90
C ALA A 225 -12.47 -5.28 8.03
N PHE A 226 -12.07 -4.01 8.19
CA PHE A 226 -12.62 -3.06 9.16
C PHE A 226 -13.63 -2.11 8.50
N ASP A 227 -13.35 -1.70 7.24
CA ASP A 227 -14.22 -0.84 6.47
C ASP A 227 -14.16 -1.22 4.99
N PRO A 228 -15.26 -1.75 4.40
CA PRO A 228 -15.28 -2.23 3.02
C PRO A 228 -15.06 -1.14 1.97
N ARG A 229 -15.19 0.16 2.32
CA ARG A 229 -14.88 1.28 1.42
C ARG A 229 -13.42 1.25 0.93
N PHE A 230 -12.48 0.71 1.71
CA PHE A 230 -11.10 0.56 1.29
C PHE A 230 -10.89 -0.36 0.07
N ASN A 231 -11.92 -1.15 -0.32
CA ASN A 231 -11.86 -1.92 -1.57
C ASN A 231 -12.01 -1.07 -2.83
N VAL A 232 -12.44 0.21 -2.74
CA VAL A 232 -12.58 1.09 -3.90
C VAL A 232 -11.28 1.19 -4.70
N VAL A 233 -10.14 1.23 -4.01
CA VAL A 233 -8.82 1.34 -4.66
C VAL A 233 -8.40 0.09 -5.45
N SER A 234 -9.04 -1.05 -5.19
CA SER A 234 -8.77 -2.33 -5.84
C SER A 234 -9.85 -2.70 -6.88
N LEU A 235 -10.68 -1.75 -7.28
CA LEU A 235 -11.61 -1.97 -8.39
C LEU A 235 -10.82 -2.21 -9.69
N PRO A 236 -11.22 -3.20 -10.51
CA PRO A 236 -10.46 -3.56 -11.70
C PRO A 236 -10.40 -2.42 -12.72
N PHE A 237 -9.22 -2.19 -13.29
CA PHE A 237 -8.97 -1.27 -14.41
C PHE A 237 -9.37 0.20 -14.16
N ILE A 238 -9.40 0.65 -12.90
CA ILE A 238 -9.64 2.07 -12.56
C ILE A 238 -8.38 2.93 -12.65
N TYR A 239 -7.20 2.33 -12.87
CA TYR A 239 -5.95 3.03 -13.11
C TYR A 239 -5.40 2.66 -14.48
N ASP A 240 -4.99 3.68 -15.24
CA ASP A 240 -4.36 3.49 -16.56
C ASP A 240 -2.84 3.35 -16.49
N SER A 241 -2.21 3.89 -15.43
CA SER A 241 -0.77 3.89 -15.22
C SER A 241 -0.41 4.19 -13.76
N TYR A 242 0.87 4.07 -13.41
CA TYR A 242 1.41 4.52 -12.13
C TYR A 242 1.21 6.03 -11.90
N ASP A 243 1.40 6.87 -12.93
CA ASP A 243 1.19 8.31 -12.84
C ASP A 243 -0.29 8.65 -12.55
N ASP A 244 -1.22 7.91 -13.14
CA ASP A 244 -2.65 8.06 -12.87
C ASP A 244 -3.01 7.63 -11.44
N ALA A 245 -2.40 6.54 -10.95
CA ALA A 245 -2.55 6.09 -9.57
C ALA A 245 -2.00 7.14 -8.57
N ASP A 246 -0.76 7.66 -8.81
CA ASP A 246 -0.16 8.71 -7.98
C ASP A 246 -1.06 9.94 -7.90
N ALA A 247 -1.54 10.37 -9.03
CA ALA A 247 -2.39 11.55 -9.14
C ALA A 247 -3.71 11.40 -8.34
N LYS A 248 -4.31 10.20 -8.32
CA LYS A 248 -5.50 9.92 -7.51
C LYS A 248 -5.18 9.85 -6.01
N PHE A 249 -4.09 9.17 -5.63
CA PHE A 249 -3.72 9.02 -4.22
C PHE A 249 -3.16 10.29 -3.59
N ASP A 250 -2.48 11.14 -4.35
CA ASP A 250 -1.98 12.43 -3.87
C ASP A 250 -3.05 13.55 -4.03
N GLY A 251 -4.19 13.25 -4.65
CA GLY A 251 -5.32 14.15 -4.88
C GLY A 251 -6.50 13.94 -3.92
N GLU A 252 -7.67 14.42 -4.35
CA GLU A 252 -8.92 14.43 -3.55
C GLU A 252 -9.38 13.01 -3.15
N ALA A 253 -9.18 12.01 -4.01
CA ALA A 253 -9.51 10.62 -3.71
C ALA A 253 -8.67 10.08 -2.54
N GLY A 254 -7.36 10.34 -2.51
CA GLY A 254 -6.50 9.96 -1.40
C GLY A 254 -6.84 10.71 -0.10
N GLU A 255 -7.18 11.99 -0.17
CA GLU A 255 -7.64 12.74 1.01
C GLU A 255 -8.92 12.14 1.59
N LYS A 256 -9.85 11.67 0.75
CA LYS A 256 -11.05 10.99 1.22
C LYS A 256 -10.74 9.68 1.96
N LEU A 257 -9.76 8.91 1.49
CA LEU A 257 -9.29 7.71 2.22
C LEU A 257 -8.64 8.07 3.55
N LYS A 258 -7.87 9.14 3.63
CA LYS A 258 -7.27 9.65 4.88
C LYS A 258 -8.34 10.07 5.89
N GLU A 259 -9.44 10.71 5.44
CA GLU A 259 -10.60 11.03 6.28
C GLU A 259 -11.22 9.75 6.88
N ILE A 260 -11.40 8.70 6.06
CA ILE A 260 -11.91 7.42 6.56
C ILE A 260 -10.96 6.84 7.61
N LEU A 261 -9.64 6.81 7.36
CA LEU A 261 -8.64 6.33 8.33
C LEU A 261 -8.68 7.13 9.64
N SER A 262 -8.88 8.45 9.57
CA SER A 262 -9.00 9.31 10.75
C SER A 262 -10.18 8.93 11.62
N SER A 263 -11.30 8.44 11.05
CA SER A 263 -12.45 7.95 11.82
C SER A 263 -12.14 6.70 12.66
N TYR A 264 -11.04 5.99 12.34
CA TYR A 264 -10.51 4.84 13.08
C TYR A 264 -9.35 5.21 14.02
N GLY A 265 -9.11 6.51 14.26
CA GLY A 265 -8.02 6.97 15.13
C GLY A 265 -6.64 6.83 14.50
N LEU A 266 -6.55 6.93 13.18
CA LEU A 266 -5.30 6.82 12.43
C LEU A 266 -5.04 8.09 11.64
N HIS A 267 -3.83 8.66 11.80
CA HIS A 267 -3.34 9.70 10.90
C HIS A 267 -2.53 9.05 9.76
N CYS A 268 -3.00 9.23 8.53
CA CYS A 268 -2.33 8.71 7.34
C CYS A 268 -1.34 9.75 6.79
N MET A 269 -0.05 9.50 6.96
CA MET A 269 1.03 10.37 6.51
C MET A 269 1.22 10.35 5.00
N GLY A 270 0.79 9.28 4.33
CA GLY A 270 0.88 9.11 2.88
C GLY A 270 0.35 7.75 2.44
N ILE A 271 0.08 7.62 1.15
CA ILE A 271 -0.36 6.37 0.53
C ILE A 271 0.78 5.86 -0.35
N ALA A 272 1.44 4.80 0.11
CA ALA A 272 2.55 4.15 -0.57
C ALA A 272 2.04 3.10 -1.58
N GLU A 273 2.95 2.51 -2.32
CA GLU A 273 2.64 1.62 -3.42
C GLU A 273 2.95 0.15 -3.07
N ASN A 274 1.99 -0.74 -3.29
CA ASN A 274 2.31 -2.14 -3.48
C ASN A 274 2.47 -2.45 -4.99
N GLY A 275 1.75 -1.75 -5.82
CA GLY A 275 1.85 -1.78 -7.28
C GLY A 275 0.69 -2.50 -7.96
N PHE A 276 0.76 -2.60 -9.29
CA PHE A 276 -0.18 -3.41 -10.06
C PHE A 276 -0.01 -4.89 -9.71
N ARG A 277 -1.14 -5.57 -9.52
CA ARG A 277 -1.17 -6.98 -9.12
C ARG A 277 -1.15 -7.86 -10.37
N GLU A 278 -0.11 -8.71 -10.44
CA GLU A 278 0.13 -9.56 -11.57
C GLU A 278 -0.29 -11.01 -11.30
N LEU A 279 -0.86 -11.64 -12.31
CA LEU A 279 -1.37 -12.99 -12.21
C LEU A 279 -0.27 -14.01 -12.43
N THR A 280 0.00 -14.87 -11.46
CA THR A 280 0.85 -16.04 -11.64
C THR A 280 0.07 -17.34 -11.54
N ASN A 281 0.48 -18.35 -12.28
CA ASN A 281 -0.15 -19.65 -12.26
C ASN A 281 0.83 -20.80 -12.61
N SER A 282 0.43 -22.04 -12.33
CA SER A 282 1.20 -23.26 -12.62
C SER A 282 0.87 -23.90 -13.98
N LYS A 283 -0.12 -23.36 -14.69
CA LYS A 283 -0.57 -23.87 -16.01
C LYS A 283 -0.65 -22.71 -17.00
N HIS A 284 -0.29 -23.01 -18.25
CA HIS A 284 -0.39 -22.03 -19.35
C HIS A 284 -1.85 -21.91 -19.80
#